data_084d7372ddb2886dc6ba6f3a69cae00f
#
_entry.id   084d7372ddb2886dc6ba6f3a69cae00f
#
_cell.length_a   1.000
_cell.length_b   1.000
_cell.length_c   1.000
_cell.angle_alpha   90.00
_cell.angle_beta   90.00
_cell.angle_gamma   90.00
#
_symmetry.space_group_name_H-M   'P 1'
#
loop_
_entity.id
_entity.type
_entity.pdbx_description
1 polymer ?
#
loop_
_entity_poly.entity_id
_entity_poly.type
_entity_poly.pdbx_seq_one_letter_code
_entity_poly.pdbx_strand_id
1 'polypeptide(L)'
;MTASEKVIAFDTSNYTTSCAVFDGENGENSGRLLDVRPGELGLRQSDALFAHVKRLPEIAAGLDMTGTIIAVGASMKPRETENSYMPCFLAGASQGTVLAQALNVPFFGFSHQQGHIAAAAWSAGRMDILERPFIAWHLSGGTTELLYVRPHGSAVRCEIIGGTSDVSAGQLIDRTGQALGLAFPSGKALDGLAASAQQREKYDMKLNGLTFSLSGAEHKMKQLIERGAPPEETAYFALASIISGVSRVTKRALEKYGSLPVLYSGGVASNSILRSMTPDGIFAQPRFSTDNAMGTAILTYRAVKRGE
;
A
#
# COMPACT_ATOMS: atom_id res chain seq x y z
N MET A 1 -27.23 21.96 15.66
CA MET A 1 -26.24 21.34 14.76
C MET A 1 -26.34 19.86 15.00
N THR A 2 -26.68 19.05 14.01
CA THR A 2 -26.63 17.58 14.13
C THR A 2 -25.18 17.16 14.35
N ALA A 3 -24.94 16.31 15.35
CA ALA A 3 -23.61 15.78 15.61
C ALA A 3 -23.09 15.08 14.34
N SER A 4 -21.83 15.30 13.99
CA SER A 4 -21.19 14.65 12.85
C SER A 4 -21.20 13.13 13.05
N GLU A 5 -21.72 12.38 12.08
CA GLU A 5 -21.65 10.92 12.07
C GLU A 5 -20.26 10.48 11.66
N LYS A 6 -19.64 9.64 12.45
CA LYS A 6 -18.28 9.10 12.20
C LYS A 6 -18.27 7.58 12.31
N VAL A 7 -17.31 6.97 11.69
CA VAL A 7 -16.92 5.58 11.92
C VAL A 7 -15.52 5.53 12.51
N ILE A 8 -15.23 4.51 13.29
CA ILE A 8 -13.88 4.21 13.78
C ILE A 8 -13.41 2.88 13.17
N ALA A 9 -12.14 2.79 12.80
CA ALA A 9 -11.58 1.56 12.28
C ALA A 9 -10.17 1.29 12.79
N PHE A 10 -9.82 -0.01 12.84
CA PHE A 10 -8.56 -0.51 13.32
C PHE A 10 -7.85 -1.32 12.22
N ASP A 11 -6.54 -1.12 12.11
CA ASP A 11 -5.67 -1.98 11.32
C ASP A 11 -4.42 -2.32 12.15
N THR A 12 -4.25 -3.61 12.38
CA THR A 12 -3.13 -4.18 13.15
C THR A 12 -2.39 -5.22 12.29
N SER A 13 -2.25 -4.89 11.01
CA SER A 13 -1.50 -5.69 10.08
C SER A 13 0.00 -5.58 10.33
N ASN A 14 0.66 -6.72 10.27
CA ASN A 14 2.11 -6.87 10.27
C ASN A 14 2.84 -6.01 11.34
N TYR A 15 3.41 -4.86 10.96
CA TYR A 15 4.24 -4.03 11.85
C TYR A 15 3.64 -2.68 12.21
N THR A 16 2.48 -2.32 11.68
CA THR A 16 1.86 -1.03 11.97
C THR A 16 0.60 -1.19 12.81
N THR A 17 0.58 -0.59 14.00
CA THR A 17 -0.66 -0.40 14.75
C THR A 17 -1.30 0.89 14.28
N SER A 18 -2.52 0.86 13.77
CA SER A 18 -3.22 2.06 13.34
C SER A 18 -4.70 2.05 13.71
N CYS A 19 -5.22 3.27 13.94
CA CYS A 19 -6.62 3.56 14.15
C CYS A 19 -6.99 4.79 13.31
N ALA A 20 -8.20 4.82 12.78
CA ALA A 20 -8.70 5.94 12.00
C ALA A 20 -10.15 6.25 12.33
N VAL A 21 -10.53 7.52 12.18
CA VAL A 21 -11.90 7.99 12.17
C VAL A 21 -12.21 8.63 10.82
N PHE A 22 -13.46 8.48 10.35
CA PHE A 22 -13.88 9.00 9.06
C PHE A 22 -15.36 9.42 9.12
N ASP A 23 -15.69 10.61 8.57
CA ASP A 23 -17.04 11.19 8.60
C ASP A 23 -17.79 11.11 7.26
N GLY A 24 -17.18 10.45 6.27
CA GLY A 24 -17.71 10.32 4.92
C GLY A 24 -16.99 11.22 3.91
N GLU A 25 -16.33 12.26 4.35
CA GLU A 25 -15.55 13.18 3.53
C GLU A 25 -14.12 13.32 4.04
N ASN A 26 -13.99 13.62 5.33
CA ASN A 26 -12.72 13.84 6.01
C ASN A 26 -12.39 12.69 6.96
N GLY A 27 -11.11 12.50 7.24
CA GLY A 27 -10.67 11.50 8.19
C GLY A 27 -9.32 11.79 8.80
N GLU A 28 -9.14 11.25 9.99
CA GLU A 28 -7.88 11.25 10.72
C GLU A 28 -7.38 9.82 10.87
N ASN A 29 -6.09 9.63 10.69
CA ASN A 29 -5.40 8.36 10.92
C ASN A 29 -4.22 8.57 11.84
N SER A 30 -4.19 7.83 12.92
CA SER A 30 -3.04 7.72 13.81
C SER A 30 -2.44 6.33 13.68
N GLY A 31 -1.12 6.24 13.53
CA GLY A 31 -0.44 4.97 13.36
C GLY A 31 1.02 5.02 13.78
N ARG A 32 1.53 3.88 14.23
CA ARG A 32 2.92 3.73 14.67
C ARG A 32 3.45 2.34 14.37
N LEU A 33 4.67 2.29 13.83
CA LEU A 33 5.40 1.04 13.63
C LEU A 33 5.72 0.37 14.96
N LEU A 34 5.66 -0.95 14.98
CA LEU A 34 6.15 -1.77 16.08
C LEU A 34 7.69 -1.70 16.13
N ASP A 35 8.22 -1.69 17.34
CA ASP A 35 9.65 -1.67 17.53
C ASP A 35 10.22 -3.09 17.29
N VAL A 36 11.10 -3.22 16.32
CA VAL A 36 11.89 -4.44 16.07
C VAL A 36 13.27 -4.25 16.70
N ARG A 37 13.73 -5.22 17.49
CA ARG A 37 15.03 -5.12 18.14
C ARG A 37 16.16 -5.13 17.10
N PRO A 38 17.25 -4.38 17.34
CA PRO A 38 18.40 -4.41 16.47
C PRO A 38 18.91 -5.84 16.28
N GLY A 39 19.08 -6.28 15.03
CA GLY A 39 19.56 -7.63 14.69
C GLY A 39 18.46 -8.69 14.52
N GLU A 40 17.19 -8.40 14.82
CA GLU A 40 16.07 -9.29 14.51
C GLU A 40 15.54 -9.01 13.11
N LEU A 41 15.20 -10.08 12.38
CA LEU A 41 14.63 -9.99 11.01
C LEU A 41 13.12 -9.68 11.02
N GLY A 42 12.50 -9.58 12.21
CA GLY A 42 11.07 -9.31 12.38
C GLY A 42 10.56 -9.75 13.75
N LEU A 43 9.26 -9.57 13.97
CA LEU A 43 8.57 -10.01 15.18
C LEU A 43 7.86 -11.35 14.98
N ARG A 44 7.83 -12.18 16.00
CA ARG A 44 6.91 -13.32 16.04
C ARG A 44 5.48 -12.79 16.06
N GLN A 45 4.56 -13.53 15.48
CA GLN A 45 3.15 -13.10 15.41
C GLN A 45 2.51 -12.89 16.79
N SER A 46 2.89 -13.69 17.79
CA SER A 46 2.46 -13.51 19.19
C SER A 46 2.96 -12.19 19.78
N ASP A 47 4.22 -11.82 19.49
CA ASP A 47 4.84 -10.61 20.01
C ASP A 47 4.24 -9.37 19.32
N ALA A 48 3.97 -9.47 18.02
CA ALA A 48 3.27 -8.45 17.26
C ALA A 48 1.85 -8.25 17.81
N LEU A 49 1.08 -9.33 18.01
CA LEU A 49 -0.26 -9.28 18.61
C LEU A 49 -0.24 -8.58 19.96
N PHE A 50 0.66 -8.98 20.87
CA PHE A 50 0.80 -8.37 22.18
C PHE A 50 1.14 -6.87 22.09
N ALA A 51 2.08 -6.51 21.22
CA ALA A 51 2.48 -5.12 21.01
C ALA A 51 1.32 -4.27 20.45
N HIS A 52 0.54 -4.81 19.52
CA HIS A 52 -0.66 -4.12 19.00
C HIS A 52 -1.70 -3.88 20.10
N VAL A 53 -2.01 -4.90 20.90
CA VAL A 53 -2.98 -4.77 22.01
C VAL A 53 -2.57 -3.65 22.98
N LYS A 54 -1.29 -3.57 23.35
CA LYS A 54 -0.78 -2.49 24.22
C LYS A 54 -0.86 -1.11 23.58
N ARG A 55 -0.61 -1.02 22.28
CA ARG A 55 -0.44 0.26 21.57
C ARG A 55 -1.76 0.86 21.08
N LEU A 56 -2.76 0.04 20.77
CA LEU A 56 -4.03 0.53 20.25
C LEU A 56 -4.69 1.63 21.10
N PRO A 57 -4.77 1.54 22.43
CA PRO A 57 -5.35 2.61 23.24
C PRO A 57 -4.60 3.95 23.13
N GLU A 58 -3.25 3.89 23.06
CA GLU A 58 -2.41 5.08 22.91
C GLU A 58 -2.62 5.75 21.54
N ILE A 59 -2.71 4.95 20.48
CA ILE A 59 -2.96 5.40 19.10
C ILE A 59 -4.36 6.03 19.00
N ALA A 60 -5.38 5.38 19.57
CA ALA A 60 -6.76 5.84 19.53
C ALA A 60 -6.97 7.15 20.30
N ALA A 61 -6.25 7.36 21.42
CA ALA A 61 -6.34 8.58 22.23
C ALA A 61 -5.95 9.86 21.49
N GLY A 62 -5.19 9.76 20.38
CA GLY A 62 -4.78 10.89 19.56
C GLY A 62 -5.82 11.33 18.50
N LEU A 63 -6.96 10.65 18.40
CA LEU A 63 -7.97 10.91 17.37
C LEU A 63 -9.16 11.71 17.94
N ASP A 64 -9.72 12.62 17.14
CA ASP A 64 -10.95 13.31 17.47
C ASP A 64 -12.17 12.38 17.32
N MET A 65 -12.62 11.82 18.43
CA MET A 65 -13.82 10.97 18.51
C MET A 65 -15.10 11.74 18.88
N THR A 66 -15.10 13.06 18.82
CA THR A 66 -16.32 13.85 19.04
C THR A 66 -17.33 13.58 17.93
N GLY A 67 -18.63 13.61 18.27
CA GLY A 67 -19.70 13.25 17.36
C GLY A 67 -20.32 11.89 17.68
N THR A 68 -21.08 11.35 16.74
CA THR A 68 -21.77 10.06 16.90
C THR A 68 -21.03 8.97 16.12
N ILE A 69 -20.50 7.98 16.81
CA ILE A 69 -19.96 6.79 16.14
C ILE A 69 -21.13 5.93 15.66
N ILE A 70 -21.24 5.70 14.36
CA ILE A 70 -22.34 4.95 13.73
C ILE A 70 -21.94 3.52 13.31
N ALA A 71 -20.66 3.20 13.26
CA ALA A 71 -20.14 1.84 13.04
C ALA A 71 -18.68 1.74 13.43
N VAL A 72 -18.23 0.49 13.61
CA VAL A 72 -16.82 0.15 13.85
C VAL A 72 -16.35 -0.83 12.78
N GLY A 73 -15.11 -0.66 12.30
CA GLY A 73 -14.50 -1.56 11.35
C GLY A 73 -13.14 -2.09 11.80
N ALA A 74 -12.71 -3.21 11.24
CA ALA A 74 -11.35 -3.68 11.41
C ALA A 74 -10.84 -4.44 10.18
N SER A 75 -9.52 -4.39 9.97
CA SER A 75 -8.84 -5.35 9.09
C SER A 75 -8.80 -6.70 9.79
N MET A 76 -9.32 -7.75 9.11
CA MET A 76 -9.47 -9.10 9.69
C MET A 76 -8.40 -10.07 9.21
N LYS A 77 -7.81 -9.81 8.07
CA LYS A 77 -6.88 -10.69 7.35
C LYS A 77 -6.09 -9.92 6.29
N PRO A 78 -4.95 -10.45 5.82
CA PRO A 78 -4.16 -9.77 4.78
C PRO A 78 -4.93 -9.57 3.47
N ARG A 79 -5.57 -10.62 2.96
CA ARG A 79 -6.25 -10.67 1.64
C ARG A 79 -7.54 -11.47 1.69
N GLU A 80 -8.41 -11.32 0.68
CA GLU A 80 -9.66 -12.06 0.50
C GLU A 80 -9.42 -13.47 -0.10
N THR A 81 -8.35 -14.15 0.25
CA THR A 81 -8.07 -15.53 -0.16
C THR A 81 -8.28 -16.51 0.99
N GLU A 82 -8.64 -17.75 0.68
CA GLU A 82 -8.68 -18.84 1.66
C GLU A 82 -7.30 -18.97 2.33
N ASN A 83 -7.30 -19.29 3.62
CA ASN A 83 -6.09 -19.41 4.44
C ASN A 83 -5.24 -18.13 4.61
N SER A 84 -5.75 -16.96 4.24
CA SER A 84 -5.12 -15.68 4.51
C SER A 84 -5.38 -15.27 5.96
N TYR A 85 -4.63 -15.85 6.91
CA TYR A 85 -4.76 -15.58 8.33
C TYR A 85 -3.42 -15.20 8.95
N MET A 86 -3.44 -14.15 9.77
CA MET A 86 -2.30 -13.77 10.61
C MET A 86 -2.83 -13.35 12.00
N PRO A 87 -2.27 -13.90 13.11
CA PRO A 87 -2.72 -13.62 14.47
C PRO A 87 -2.75 -12.15 14.86
N CYS A 88 -1.83 -11.33 14.32
CA CYS A 88 -1.75 -9.90 14.66
C CYS A 88 -3.05 -9.13 14.38
N PHE A 89 -3.85 -9.55 13.40
CA PHE A 89 -5.15 -8.91 13.11
C PHE A 89 -6.16 -9.05 14.25
N LEU A 90 -6.02 -10.06 15.13
CA LEU A 90 -6.92 -10.24 16.26
C LEU A 90 -6.93 -9.05 17.23
N ALA A 91 -5.85 -8.28 17.31
CA ALA A 91 -5.82 -7.12 18.20
C ALA A 91 -6.88 -6.07 17.81
N GLY A 92 -6.89 -5.63 16.55
CA GLY A 92 -7.88 -4.68 16.05
C GLY A 92 -9.27 -5.28 15.96
N ALA A 93 -9.38 -6.53 15.49
CA ALA A 93 -10.66 -7.21 15.32
C ALA A 93 -11.41 -7.39 16.65
N SER A 94 -10.74 -7.90 17.70
CA SER A 94 -11.38 -8.15 19.00
C SER A 94 -11.77 -6.84 19.71
N GLN A 95 -10.89 -5.84 19.73
CA GLN A 95 -11.20 -4.55 20.33
C GLN A 95 -12.32 -3.82 19.57
N GLY A 96 -12.28 -3.86 18.23
CA GLY A 96 -13.34 -3.29 17.40
C GLY A 96 -14.68 -3.95 17.62
N THR A 97 -14.73 -5.28 17.72
CA THR A 97 -15.97 -6.02 17.98
C THR A 97 -16.56 -5.64 19.35
N VAL A 98 -15.73 -5.61 20.41
CA VAL A 98 -16.20 -5.23 21.76
C VAL A 98 -16.69 -3.78 21.78
N LEU A 99 -15.97 -2.88 21.11
CA LEU A 99 -16.37 -1.48 21.02
C LEU A 99 -17.72 -1.32 20.29
N ALA A 100 -17.91 -2.02 19.16
CA ALA A 100 -19.17 -2.00 18.41
C ALA A 100 -20.35 -2.48 19.28
N GLN A 101 -20.17 -3.57 20.03
CA GLN A 101 -21.15 -4.08 20.96
C GLN A 101 -21.48 -3.07 22.09
N ALA A 102 -20.45 -2.46 22.69
CA ALA A 102 -20.63 -1.48 23.76
C ALA A 102 -21.37 -0.21 23.30
N LEU A 103 -21.15 0.20 22.05
CA LEU A 103 -21.82 1.35 21.44
C LEU A 103 -23.16 1.00 20.79
N ASN A 104 -23.52 -0.29 20.73
CA ASN A 104 -24.70 -0.81 20.04
C ASN A 104 -24.77 -0.37 18.57
N VAL A 105 -23.65 -0.49 17.85
CA VAL A 105 -23.50 -0.16 16.43
C VAL A 105 -22.98 -1.38 15.65
N PRO A 106 -23.16 -1.45 14.31
CA PRO A 106 -22.65 -2.55 13.51
C PRO A 106 -21.11 -2.59 13.47
N PHE A 107 -20.59 -3.82 13.32
CA PHE A 107 -19.18 -4.10 13.10
C PHE A 107 -18.96 -4.64 11.69
N PHE A 108 -17.96 -4.10 10.97
CA PHE A 108 -17.59 -4.53 9.63
C PHE A 108 -16.14 -5.00 9.56
N GLY A 109 -15.93 -6.16 8.94
CA GLY A 109 -14.61 -6.74 8.72
C GLY A 109 -14.19 -6.69 7.25
N PHE A 110 -12.96 -6.23 6.98
CA PHE A 110 -12.39 -6.17 5.63
C PHE A 110 -11.01 -6.82 5.62
N SER A 111 -10.47 -7.08 4.44
CA SER A 111 -9.04 -7.41 4.35
C SER A 111 -8.19 -6.13 4.32
N HIS A 112 -6.96 -6.25 4.80
CA HIS A 112 -5.97 -5.17 4.76
C HIS A 112 -5.73 -4.66 3.32
N GLN A 113 -5.69 -5.58 2.34
CA GLN A 113 -5.56 -5.22 0.93
C GLN A 113 -6.73 -4.36 0.43
N GLN A 114 -7.97 -4.66 0.82
CA GLN A 114 -9.13 -3.82 0.50
C GLN A 114 -9.00 -2.43 1.11
N GLY A 115 -8.52 -2.34 2.37
CA GLY A 115 -8.21 -1.08 3.02
C GLY A 115 -7.17 -0.26 2.23
N HIS A 116 -6.07 -0.86 1.81
CA HIS A 116 -5.07 -0.17 0.98
C HIS A 116 -5.65 0.40 -0.31
N ILE A 117 -6.48 -0.36 -1.01
CA ILE A 117 -7.11 0.12 -2.25
C ILE A 117 -8.06 1.28 -1.98
N ALA A 118 -8.88 1.21 -0.93
CA ALA A 118 -9.81 2.29 -0.58
C ALA A 118 -9.07 3.56 -0.15
N ALA A 119 -8.04 3.46 0.71
CA ALA A 119 -7.21 4.59 1.11
C ALA A 119 -6.51 5.25 -0.08
N ALA A 120 -5.99 4.43 -1.01
CA ALA A 120 -5.33 4.92 -2.21
C ALA A 120 -6.30 5.69 -3.12
N ALA A 121 -7.48 5.14 -3.39
CA ALA A 121 -8.51 5.79 -4.21
C ALA A 121 -9.01 7.09 -3.58
N TRP A 122 -9.29 7.08 -2.27
CA TRP A 122 -9.73 8.27 -1.55
C TRP A 122 -8.66 9.37 -1.55
N SER A 123 -7.42 9.03 -1.23
CA SER A 123 -6.33 10.00 -1.18
C SER A 123 -5.99 10.61 -2.54
N ALA A 124 -6.31 9.91 -3.62
CA ALA A 124 -6.21 10.39 -4.98
C ALA A 124 -7.42 11.23 -5.45
N GLY A 125 -8.47 11.37 -4.61
CA GLY A 125 -9.73 12.04 -4.99
C GLY A 125 -10.54 11.25 -6.02
N ARG A 126 -10.35 9.92 -6.09
CA ARG A 126 -10.93 9.06 -7.13
C ARG A 126 -11.74 7.90 -6.55
N MET A 127 -12.62 8.22 -5.59
CA MET A 127 -13.56 7.23 -5.03
C MET A 127 -14.49 6.61 -6.07
N ASP A 128 -14.72 7.29 -7.21
CA ASP A 128 -15.52 6.81 -8.34
C ASP A 128 -15.01 5.48 -8.90
N ILE A 129 -13.70 5.21 -8.85
CA ILE A 129 -13.15 3.97 -9.39
C ILE A 129 -13.55 2.73 -8.61
N LEU A 130 -13.93 2.86 -7.32
CA LEU A 130 -14.42 1.74 -6.51
C LEU A 130 -15.78 1.20 -6.97
N GLU A 131 -16.49 1.93 -7.85
CA GLU A 131 -17.81 1.55 -8.40
C GLU A 131 -17.73 0.81 -9.75
N ARG A 132 -16.54 0.60 -10.27
CA ARG A 132 -16.29 -0.05 -11.56
C ARG A 132 -14.98 -0.82 -11.57
N PRO A 133 -14.76 -1.75 -12.52
CA PRO A 133 -13.46 -2.44 -12.63
C PRO A 133 -12.32 -1.46 -12.92
N PHE A 134 -11.14 -1.74 -12.35
CA PHE A 134 -9.90 -0.99 -12.58
C PHE A 134 -8.68 -1.87 -12.34
N ILE A 135 -7.52 -1.38 -12.76
CA ILE A 135 -6.21 -1.99 -12.50
C ILE A 135 -5.55 -1.25 -11.34
N ALA A 136 -4.90 -1.98 -10.43
CA ALA A 136 -4.13 -1.35 -9.35
C ALA A 136 -2.73 -1.94 -9.26
N TRP A 137 -1.72 -1.08 -9.17
CA TRP A 137 -0.37 -1.44 -8.78
C TRP A 137 -0.17 -1.24 -7.29
N HIS A 138 0.33 -2.27 -6.63
CA HIS A 138 0.90 -2.16 -5.29
C HIS A 138 2.42 -2.27 -5.39
N LEU A 139 3.10 -1.11 -5.27
CA LEU A 139 4.54 -0.96 -5.45
C LEU A 139 5.19 -0.55 -4.12
N SER A 140 5.61 -1.54 -3.33
CA SER A 140 6.15 -1.33 -1.98
C SER A 140 7.57 -1.90 -1.82
N GLY A 141 8.12 -1.78 -0.62
CA GLY A 141 9.40 -2.39 -0.26
C GLY A 141 9.44 -3.91 -0.46
N GLY A 142 8.36 -4.61 -0.10
CA GLY A 142 8.27 -6.07 -0.19
C GLY A 142 7.48 -6.60 -1.39
N THR A 143 6.65 -5.75 -2.01
CA THR A 143 5.64 -6.21 -2.97
C THR A 143 5.68 -5.40 -4.26
N THR A 144 5.53 -6.09 -5.39
CA THR A 144 5.33 -5.46 -6.71
C THR A 144 4.29 -6.29 -7.45
N GLU A 145 3.02 -5.97 -7.22
CA GLU A 145 1.87 -6.73 -7.72
C GLU A 145 0.96 -5.85 -8.57
N LEU A 146 0.46 -6.44 -9.64
CA LEU A 146 -0.61 -5.89 -10.47
C LEU A 146 -1.91 -6.60 -10.13
N LEU A 147 -2.91 -5.82 -9.75
CA LEU A 147 -4.23 -6.31 -9.34
C LEU A 147 -5.27 -5.93 -10.38
N TYR A 148 -6.17 -6.86 -10.67
CA TYR A 148 -7.48 -6.56 -11.26
C TYR A 148 -8.49 -6.42 -10.13
N VAL A 149 -9.11 -5.26 -10.04
CA VAL A 149 -9.99 -4.89 -8.94
C VAL A 149 -11.40 -4.70 -9.46
N ARG A 150 -12.38 -5.29 -8.78
CA ARG A 150 -13.80 -5.19 -9.10
C ARG A 150 -14.61 -4.75 -7.89
N PRO A 151 -15.71 -4.00 -8.06
CA PRO A 151 -16.64 -3.70 -6.97
C PRO A 151 -17.18 -4.98 -6.33
N HIS A 152 -17.34 -4.97 -5.02
CA HIS A 152 -17.96 -6.06 -4.26
C HIS A 152 -18.62 -5.50 -3.00
N GLY A 153 -19.93 -5.25 -3.07
CA GLY A 153 -20.64 -4.53 -2.02
C GLY A 153 -20.03 -3.14 -1.76
N SER A 154 -19.88 -2.77 -0.52
CA SER A 154 -19.19 -1.54 -0.10
C SER A 154 -17.68 -1.57 -0.35
N ALA A 155 -17.11 -2.78 -0.49
CA ALA A 155 -15.69 -3.02 -0.68
C ALA A 155 -15.34 -3.37 -2.14
N VAL A 156 -14.18 -3.97 -2.33
CA VAL A 156 -13.66 -4.42 -3.62
C VAL A 156 -13.13 -5.85 -3.53
N ARG A 157 -13.15 -6.57 -4.63
CA ARG A 157 -12.47 -7.85 -4.79
C ARG A 157 -11.22 -7.68 -5.62
N CYS A 158 -10.08 -8.09 -5.09
CA CYS A 158 -8.77 -7.97 -5.72
C CYS A 158 -8.28 -9.34 -6.20
N GLU A 159 -7.81 -9.39 -7.44
CA GLU A 159 -7.19 -10.56 -8.06
C GLU A 159 -5.78 -10.18 -8.52
N ILE A 160 -4.75 -10.94 -8.09
CA ILE A 160 -3.40 -10.74 -8.57
C ILE A 160 -3.32 -11.28 -10.00
N ILE A 161 -3.03 -10.40 -10.95
CA ILE A 161 -2.94 -10.75 -12.38
C ILE A 161 -1.53 -10.64 -12.95
N GLY A 162 -0.58 -10.09 -12.18
CA GLY A 162 0.79 -9.91 -12.61
C GLY A 162 1.67 -9.25 -11.55
N GLY A 163 2.86 -8.81 -11.98
CA GLY A 163 3.84 -8.16 -11.12
C GLY A 163 5.26 -8.66 -11.35
N THR A 164 6.13 -8.58 -10.35
CA THR A 164 7.45 -9.20 -10.42
C THR A 164 7.40 -10.68 -10.05
N SER A 165 8.27 -11.48 -10.68
CA SER A 165 8.42 -12.91 -10.37
C SER A 165 9.46 -13.19 -9.28
N ASP A 166 10.24 -12.19 -8.87
CA ASP A 166 11.39 -12.34 -7.98
C ASP A 166 11.59 -11.10 -7.07
N VAL A 167 12.54 -10.25 -7.37
CA VAL A 167 12.88 -9.06 -6.58
C VAL A 167 11.77 -8.01 -6.70
N SER A 168 11.30 -7.46 -5.57
CA SER A 168 10.36 -6.35 -5.62
C SER A 168 11.03 -5.04 -6.07
N ALA A 169 10.23 -4.10 -6.57
CA ALA A 169 10.70 -2.79 -6.97
C ALA A 169 11.39 -2.05 -5.81
N GLY A 170 10.80 -2.09 -4.62
CA GLY A 170 11.40 -1.46 -3.45
C GLY A 170 12.70 -2.13 -3.01
N GLN A 171 12.79 -3.46 -3.08
CA GLN A 171 14.06 -4.16 -2.80
C GLN A 171 15.16 -3.76 -3.78
N LEU A 172 14.87 -3.64 -5.08
CA LEU A 172 15.87 -3.18 -6.05
C LEU A 172 16.32 -1.74 -5.74
N ILE A 173 15.38 -0.85 -5.39
CA ILE A 173 15.67 0.52 -4.98
C ILE A 173 16.60 0.55 -3.75
N ASP A 174 16.24 -0.18 -2.68
CA ASP A 174 16.99 -0.16 -1.43
C ASP A 174 18.37 -0.82 -1.56
N ARG A 175 18.48 -1.91 -2.33
CA ARG A 175 19.77 -2.57 -2.63
C ARG A 175 20.67 -1.67 -3.49
N THR A 176 20.10 -0.94 -4.45
CA THR A 176 20.84 0.05 -5.25
C THR A 176 21.33 1.19 -4.35
N GLY A 177 20.45 1.73 -3.51
CA GLY A 177 20.82 2.79 -2.57
C GLY A 177 21.91 2.36 -1.58
N GLN A 178 21.79 1.16 -1.00
CA GLN A 178 22.80 0.61 -0.12
C GLN A 178 24.17 0.47 -0.83
N ALA A 179 24.18 -0.05 -2.07
CA ALA A 179 25.39 -0.20 -2.87
C ALA A 179 26.04 1.14 -3.26
N LEU A 180 25.24 2.22 -3.32
CA LEU A 180 25.70 3.60 -3.54
C LEU A 180 25.97 4.37 -2.24
N GLY A 181 25.89 3.73 -1.05
CA GLY A 181 26.13 4.35 0.25
C GLY A 181 25.01 5.26 0.76
N LEU A 182 23.78 5.16 0.21
CA LEU A 182 22.63 5.93 0.65
C LEU A 182 21.99 5.30 1.91
N ALA A 183 21.36 6.14 2.74
CA ALA A 183 20.63 5.67 3.92
C ALA A 183 19.35 4.92 3.55
N PHE A 184 18.97 3.93 4.35
CA PHE A 184 17.69 3.23 4.25
C PHE A 184 16.56 4.02 4.96
N PRO A 185 15.35 4.09 4.40
CA PRO A 185 14.96 3.65 3.06
C PRO A 185 15.47 4.60 1.97
N SER A 186 15.99 4.02 0.87
CA SER A 186 16.75 4.77 -0.13
C SER A 186 15.90 5.46 -1.21
N GLY A 187 14.59 5.20 -1.25
CA GLY A 187 13.73 5.61 -2.37
C GLY A 187 13.79 7.08 -2.73
N LYS A 188 13.65 7.98 -1.73
CA LYS A 188 13.70 9.43 -1.95
C LYS A 188 15.08 9.93 -2.39
N ALA A 189 16.14 9.41 -1.76
CA ALA A 189 17.51 9.80 -2.09
C ALA A 189 17.89 9.30 -3.50
N LEU A 190 17.50 8.07 -3.85
CA LEU A 190 17.74 7.48 -5.16
C LEU A 190 16.99 8.22 -6.27
N ASP A 191 15.74 8.65 -6.03
CA ASP A 191 14.95 9.44 -6.97
C ASP A 191 15.60 10.80 -7.25
N GLY A 192 16.05 11.50 -6.19
CA GLY A 192 16.79 12.75 -6.32
C GLY A 192 18.12 12.61 -7.08
N LEU A 193 18.86 11.53 -6.80
CA LEU A 193 20.12 11.24 -7.48
C LEU A 193 19.92 10.97 -8.98
N ALA A 194 18.91 10.15 -9.32
CA ALA A 194 18.59 9.80 -10.70
C ALA A 194 18.14 11.00 -11.54
N ALA A 195 17.60 12.05 -10.93
CA ALA A 195 17.17 13.25 -11.64
C ALA A 195 18.32 13.98 -12.35
N SER A 196 19.56 13.86 -11.86
CA SER A 196 20.78 14.48 -12.43
C SER A 196 21.48 13.61 -13.47
N ALA A 197 21.00 12.40 -13.76
CA ALA A 197 21.62 11.50 -14.71
C ALA A 197 21.65 12.07 -16.14
N GLN A 198 22.82 12.02 -16.78
CA GLN A 198 23.01 12.46 -18.16
C GLN A 198 22.75 11.30 -19.14
N GLN A 199 23.25 10.09 -18.82
CA GLN A 199 22.94 8.89 -19.59
C GLN A 199 21.70 8.21 -19.02
N ARG A 200 20.75 7.90 -19.90
CA ARG A 200 19.41 7.42 -19.52
C ARG A 200 19.17 6.00 -20.04
N GLU A 201 20.00 5.08 -19.60
CA GLU A 201 19.85 3.67 -19.91
C GLU A 201 18.85 2.97 -18.98
N LYS A 202 18.28 1.86 -19.43
CA LYS A 202 17.43 0.97 -18.68
C LYS A 202 17.66 -0.47 -19.09
N TYR A 203 17.31 -1.43 -18.21
CA TYR A 203 17.34 -2.83 -18.54
C TYR A 203 16.17 -3.20 -19.46
N ASP A 204 16.47 -3.85 -20.60
CA ASP A 204 15.44 -4.38 -21.50
C ASP A 204 15.05 -5.78 -21.06
N MET A 205 14.09 -5.84 -20.11
CA MET A 205 13.61 -7.09 -19.56
C MET A 205 12.59 -7.79 -20.44
N LYS A 206 12.61 -9.13 -20.44
CA LYS A 206 11.58 -9.93 -21.08
C LYS A 206 10.35 -10.00 -20.19
N LEU A 207 9.16 -9.89 -20.80
CA LEU A 207 7.89 -10.09 -20.12
C LEU A 207 7.39 -11.51 -20.36
N ASN A 208 6.91 -12.17 -19.31
CA ASN A 208 6.17 -13.42 -19.39
C ASN A 208 4.69 -13.15 -19.02
N GLY A 209 3.83 -12.99 -20.04
CA GLY A 209 2.46 -12.52 -19.82
C GLY A 209 2.42 -11.14 -19.14
N LEU A 210 1.85 -11.09 -17.94
CA LEU A 210 1.78 -9.90 -17.08
C LEU A 210 2.83 -9.89 -15.96
N THR A 211 3.90 -10.68 -16.11
CA THR A 211 5.00 -10.73 -15.13
C THR A 211 6.34 -10.35 -15.74
N PHE A 212 7.25 -9.88 -14.91
CA PHE A 212 8.63 -9.56 -15.27
C PHE A 212 9.59 -9.86 -14.10
N SER A 213 10.88 -10.05 -14.43
CA SER A 213 11.94 -10.28 -13.45
C SER A 213 12.81 -9.04 -13.33
N LEU A 214 13.13 -8.65 -12.09
CA LEU A 214 14.08 -7.58 -11.79
C LEU A 214 15.50 -8.08 -11.45
N SER A 215 15.71 -9.40 -11.30
CA SER A 215 17.03 -9.97 -10.99
C SER A 215 18.08 -9.62 -12.03
N GLY A 216 17.70 -9.60 -13.32
CA GLY A 216 18.61 -9.19 -14.40
C GLY A 216 19.01 -7.72 -14.33
N ALA A 217 18.06 -6.84 -13.98
CA ALA A 217 18.32 -5.42 -13.72
C ALA A 217 19.23 -5.23 -12.49
N GLU A 218 18.99 -5.98 -11.42
CA GLU A 218 19.83 -5.95 -10.21
C GLU A 218 21.28 -6.38 -10.53
N HIS A 219 21.45 -7.47 -11.30
CA HIS A 219 22.78 -7.93 -11.70
C HIS A 219 23.51 -6.87 -12.54
N LYS A 220 22.82 -6.27 -13.52
CA LYS A 220 23.41 -5.22 -14.36
C LYS A 220 23.73 -3.95 -13.57
N MET A 221 22.90 -3.57 -12.60
CA MET A 221 23.16 -2.47 -11.67
C MET A 221 24.47 -2.70 -10.90
N LYS A 222 24.69 -3.90 -10.36
CA LYS A 222 25.95 -4.27 -9.67
C LYS A 222 27.16 -4.13 -10.60
N GLN A 223 27.06 -4.61 -11.85
CA GLN A 223 28.11 -4.43 -12.86
C GLN A 223 28.42 -2.97 -13.18
N LEU A 224 27.40 -2.09 -13.19
CA LEU A 224 27.62 -0.66 -13.40
C LEU A 224 28.46 -0.06 -12.26
N ILE A 225 28.13 -0.40 -11.02
CA ILE A 225 28.88 0.05 -9.84
C ILE A 225 30.33 -0.47 -9.89
N GLU A 226 30.54 -1.76 -10.16
CA GLU A 226 31.86 -2.39 -10.26
C GLU A 226 32.74 -1.74 -11.34
N ARG A 227 32.17 -1.22 -12.40
CA ARG A 227 32.86 -0.49 -13.48
C ARG A 227 33.09 0.97 -13.19
N GLY A 228 32.66 1.48 -12.02
CA GLY A 228 32.80 2.87 -11.64
C GLY A 228 31.86 3.82 -12.40
N ALA A 229 30.69 3.34 -12.82
CA ALA A 229 29.68 4.19 -13.44
C ALA A 229 29.23 5.29 -12.45
N PRO A 230 28.88 6.49 -12.92
CA PRO A 230 28.40 7.57 -12.07
C PRO A 230 27.18 7.11 -11.21
N PRO A 231 27.13 7.47 -9.91
CA PRO A 231 26.04 7.08 -9.03
C PRO A 231 24.65 7.49 -9.57
N GLU A 232 24.52 8.66 -10.16
CA GLU A 232 23.29 9.17 -10.76
C GLU A 232 22.80 8.34 -11.93
N GLU A 233 23.70 7.85 -12.77
CA GLU A 233 23.38 6.96 -13.91
C GLU A 233 22.93 5.59 -13.42
N THR A 234 23.60 5.05 -12.41
CA THR A 234 23.23 3.78 -11.78
C THR A 234 21.86 3.88 -11.11
N ALA A 235 21.59 4.99 -10.40
CA ALA A 235 20.29 5.26 -9.79
C ALA A 235 19.18 5.35 -10.87
N TYR A 236 19.43 6.11 -11.94
CA TYR A 236 18.49 6.22 -13.05
C TYR A 236 18.23 4.86 -13.71
N PHE A 237 19.29 4.08 -13.99
CA PHE A 237 19.19 2.75 -14.59
C PHE A 237 18.25 1.84 -13.77
N ALA A 238 18.41 1.78 -12.45
CA ALA A 238 17.57 0.96 -11.58
C ALA A 238 16.10 1.40 -11.63
N LEU A 239 15.83 2.70 -11.46
CA LEU A 239 14.46 3.25 -11.49
C LEU A 239 13.81 3.11 -12.87
N ALA A 240 14.52 3.45 -13.96
CA ALA A 240 14.00 3.34 -15.31
C ALA A 240 13.71 1.88 -15.71
N SER A 241 14.48 0.93 -15.19
CA SER A 241 14.23 -0.52 -15.40
C SER A 241 12.92 -0.95 -14.75
N ILE A 242 12.67 -0.56 -13.49
CA ILE A 242 11.40 -0.81 -12.79
C ILE A 242 10.24 -0.20 -13.57
N ILE A 243 10.34 1.08 -13.92
CA ILE A 243 9.28 1.83 -14.59
C ILE A 243 8.97 1.23 -15.97
N SER A 244 10.00 0.79 -16.71
CA SER A 244 9.83 0.11 -17.99
C SER A 244 9.03 -1.19 -17.84
N GLY A 245 9.31 -1.99 -16.80
CA GLY A 245 8.55 -3.20 -16.48
C GLY A 245 7.09 -2.89 -16.16
N VAL A 246 6.87 -1.97 -15.22
CA VAL A 246 5.54 -1.52 -14.80
C VAL A 246 4.73 -0.99 -15.99
N SER A 247 5.28 -0.08 -16.79
CA SER A 247 4.58 0.52 -17.95
C SER A 247 4.23 -0.50 -19.02
N ARG A 248 5.15 -1.40 -19.35
CA ARG A 248 4.91 -2.43 -20.38
C ARG A 248 3.88 -3.46 -19.94
N VAL A 249 3.90 -3.85 -18.65
CA VAL A 249 2.90 -4.77 -18.10
C VAL A 249 1.55 -4.07 -17.99
N THR A 250 1.50 -2.80 -17.60
CA THR A 250 0.26 -2.01 -17.58
C THR A 250 -0.38 -1.97 -18.99
N LYS A 251 0.43 -1.68 -20.02
CA LYS A 251 -0.06 -1.68 -21.41
C LYS A 251 -0.70 -3.02 -21.79
N ARG A 252 -0.01 -4.14 -21.52
CA ARG A 252 -0.54 -5.49 -21.80
C ARG A 252 -1.80 -5.81 -20.99
N ALA A 253 -1.87 -5.36 -19.75
CA ALA A 253 -3.07 -5.54 -18.93
C ALA A 253 -4.25 -4.78 -19.53
N LEU A 254 -4.06 -3.53 -19.96
CA LEU A 254 -5.10 -2.74 -20.60
C LEU A 254 -5.52 -3.33 -21.97
N GLU A 255 -4.60 -3.92 -22.72
CA GLU A 255 -4.93 -4.66 -23.96
C GLU A 255 -5.79 -5.91 -23.65
N LYS A 256 -5.56 -6.59 -22.54
CA LYS A 256 -6.29 -7.81 -22.13
C LYS A 256 -7.62 -7.53 -21.46
N TYR A 257 -7.68 -6.54 -20.55
CA TYR A 257 -8.84 -6.27 -19.69
C TYR A 257 -9.67 -5.07 -20.14
N GLY A 258 -9.24 -4.34 -21.18
CA GLY A 258 -9.87 -3.14 -21.69
C GLY A 258 -9.26 -1.85 -21.14
N SER A 259 -9.72 -0.70 -21.66
CA SER A 259 -9.27 0.63 -21.23
C SER A 259 -9.85 0.95 -19.83
N LEU A 260 -9.13 0.59 -18.80
CA LEU A 260 -9.52 0.73 -17.39
C LEU A 260 -8.68 1.82 -16.70
N PRO A 261 -9.20 2.48 -15.65
CA PRO A 261 -8.38 3.31 -14.77
C PRO A 261 -7.23 2.51 -14.17
N VAL A 262 -6.09 3.16 -13.94
CA VAL A 262 -4.92 2.52 -13.29
C VAL A 262 -4.54 3.29 -12.05
N LEU A 263 -4.68 2.64 -10.88
CA LEU A 263 -4.32 3.17 -9.57
C LEU A 263 -2.91 2.69 -9.20
N TYR A 264 -2.07 3.62 -8.71
CA TYR A 264 -0.74 3.34 -8.20
C TYR A 264 -0.66 3.62 -6.71
N SER A 265 -0.26 2.63 -5.92
CA SER A 265 -0.09 2.72 -4.46
C SER A 265 1.23 2.10 -4.01
N GLY A 266 1.59 2.29 -2.74
CA GLY A 266 2.86 1.87 -2.16
C GLY A 266 3.95 2.95 -2.28
N GLY A 267 5.00 2.81 -1.46
CA GLY A 267 6.07 3.82 -1.36
C GLY A 267 6.79 4.10 -2.68
N VAL A 268 6.97 3.09 -3.53
CA VAL A 268 7.62 3.24 -4.85
C VAL A 268 6.75 4.06 -5.82
N ALA A 269 5.42 4.06 -5.66
CA ALA A 269 4.53 4.91 -6.47
C ALA A 269 4.72 6.41 -6.24
N SER A 270 5.46 6.81 -5.20
CA SER A 270 5.84 8.21 -4.97
C SER A 270 6.99 8.69 -5.87
N ASN A 271 7.64 7.79 -6.62
CA ASN A 271 8.76 8.10 -7.49
C ASN A 271 8.40 9.13 -8.57
N SER A 272 9.23 10.18 -8.71
CA SER A 272 8.96 11.30 -9.60
C SER A 272 9.01 10.92 -11.07
N ILE A 273 9.93 10.03 -11.46
CA ILE A 273 10.09 9.57 -12.84
C ILE A 273 8.87 8.71 -13.23
N LEU A 274 8.41 7.81 -12.35
CA LEU A 274 7.21 7.01 -12.61
C LEU A 274 5.99 7.91 -12.86
N ARG A 275 5.79 8.92 -12.02
CA ARG A 275 4.68 9.86 -12.16
C ARG A 275 4.75 10.66 -13.45
N SER A 276 5.93 11.14 -13.85
CA SER A 276 6.11 11.88 -15.10
C SER A 276 5.88 11.02 -16.35
N MET A 277 6.16 9.73 -16.28
CA MET A 277 5.99 8.80 -17.41
C MET A 277 4.59 8.18 -17.50
N THR A 278 3.72 8.42 -16.53
CA THR A 278 2.34 7.91 -16.46
C THR A 278 1.35 9.03 -16.12
N PRO A 279 1.20 10.02 -17.00
CA PRO A 279 0.37 11.22 -16.72
C PRO A 279 -1.11 10.90 -16.49
N ASP A 280 -1.63 9.82 -17.08
CA ASP A 280 -3.02 9.37 -16.89
C ASP A 280 -3.18 8.43 -15.68
N GLY A 281 -2.12 8.18 -14.92
CA GLY A 281 -2.12 7.34 -13.73
C GLY A 281 -2.78 8.03 -12.55
N ILE A 282 -3.56 7.26 -11.79
CA ILE A 282 -4.15 7.71 -10.53
C ILE A 282 -3.18 7.34 -9.41
N PHE A 283 -2.61 8.32 -8.72
CA PHE A 283 -1.59 8.10 -7.70
C PHE A 283 -2.10 8.40 -6.30
N ALA A 284 -1.97 7.43 -5.41
CA ALA A 284 -2.21 7.62 -3.98
C ALA A 284 -1.27 8.71 -3.42
N GLN A 285 -1.74 9.44 -2.40
CA GLN A 285 -0.87 10.32 -1.64
C GLN A 285 0.13 9.49 -0.82
N PRO A 286 1.41 9.89 -0.70
CA PRO A 286 2.44 9.11 -0.01
C PRO A 286 2.07 8.69 1.41
N ARG A 287 1.42 9.57 2.18
CA ARG A 287 1.00 9.32 3.57
C ARG A 287 -0.04 8.20 3.72
N PHE A 288 -0.76 7.84 2.64
CA PHE A 288 -1.75 6.77 2.59
C PHE A 288 -1.30 5.58 1.74
N SER A 289 -0.03 5.57 1.34
CA SER A 289 0.60 4.47 0.58
C SER A 289 1.28 3.44 1.48
N THR A 290 1.35 3.69 2.80
CA THR A 290 1.83 2.76 3.83
C THR A 290 0.67 2.22 4.63
N ASP A 291 0.91 1.23 5.51
CA ASP A 291 -0.11 0.65 6.37
C ASP A 291 -0.84 1.71 7.19
N ASN A 292 -2.16 1.71 7.10
CA ASN A 292 -3.04 2.65 7.79
C ASN A 292 -4.47 2.08 7.91
N ALA A 293 -5.22 2.55 8.91
CA ALA A 293 -6.60 2.14 9.13
C ALA A 293 -7.62 2.97 8.31
N MET A 294 -7.19 4.04 7.63
CA MET A 294 -8.08 4.95 6.91
C MET A 294 -8.94 4.22 5.87
N GLY A 295 -8.34 3.33 5.10
CA GLY A 295 -9.09 2.60 4.08
C GLY A 295 -10.17 1.71 4.68
N THR A 296 -9.89 1.06 5.80
CA THR A 296 -10.89 0.28 6.56
C THR A 296 -12.02 1.18 7.07
N ALA A 297 -11.71 2.39 7.57
CA ALA A 297 -12.71 3.37 7.98
C ALA A 297 -13.60 3.82 6.80
N ILE A 298 -13.01 4.10 5.64
CA ILE A 298 -13.74 4.46 4.41
C ILE A 298 -14.71 3.33 4.02
N LEU A 299 -14.24 2.08 4.00
CA LEU A 299 -15.08 0.92 3.66
C LEU A 299 -16.20 0.71 4.69
N THR A 300 -15.92 0.91 5.98
CA THR A 300 -16.92 0.85 7.05
C THR A 300 -18.01 1.89 6.85
N TYR A 301 -17.65 3.14 6.55
CA TYR A 301 -18.62 4.19 6.28
C TYR A 301 -19.48 3.88 5.05
N ARG A 302 -18.86 3.37 3.98
CA ARG A 302 -19.57 2.93 2.77
C ARG A 302 -20.56 1.80 3.05
N ALA A 303 -20.19 0.82 3.89
CA ALA A 303 -21.07 -0.29 4.27
C ALA A 303 -22.32 0.21 4.98
N VAL A 304 -22.16 1.07 5.99
CA VAL A 304 -23.30 1.68 6.70
C VAL A 304 -24.21 2.46 5.74
N LYS A 305 -23.63 3.29 4.88
CA LYS A 305 -24.44 4.12 3.95
C LYS A 305 -25.15 3.31 2.85
N ARG A 306 -24.71 2.07 2.61
CA ARG A 306 -25.38 1.11 1.72
C ARG A 306 -26.39 0.23 2.43
N GLY A 307 -26.44 0.25 3.78
CA GLY A 307 -27.34 -0.58 4.59
C GLY A 307 -26.92 -2.07 4.61
N GLU A 308 -25.63 -2.35 4.53
CA GLU A 308 -25.06 -3.71 4.60
C GLU A 308 -25.03 -4.24 6.04
#